data_eccedd47e114a3547d8dc8a9d098d5dc
#
_entry.id   eccedd47e114a3547d8dc8a9d098d5dc
#
_cell.length_a   1.000
_cell.length_b   1.000
_cell.length_c   1.000
_cell.angle_alpha   90.00
_cell.angle_beta   90.00
_cell.angle_gamma   90.00
#
_symmetry.space_group_name_H-M   'P 1'
#
loop_
_entity.id
_entity.type
_entity.pdbx_description
1 polymer ?
#
loop_
_entity_poly.entity_id
_entity_poly.type
_entity_poly.pdbx_seq_one_letter_code
_entity_poly.pdbx_strand_id
1 'polypeptide(L)'
;MKTANPHISLCKGMGDHVMANKKPRGDTQERILAYIESVIRTRGYAPSVREIGEAVGLRSTSTVHGHLTRLEKKGLLRRDAMKPRAMGLSAASEPVQEDAPDVRRIPVVGRVAAGLPILAEENIEEELPLPCGFAGEGEHFILRVRGESMIEAGILDGDYIVVRRQPDASNGEIVVAMVEDSATVKRFYKENGHFRLQPENIGMEPIITDSVVILGKVVSLLRRM
;
A
#
# COMPACT_ATOMS: atom_id res chain seq x y z
N MET A 1 16.85 51.48 -28.42
CA MET A 1 15.93 51.39 -29.60
C MET A 1 15.09 50.14 -29.37
N LYS A 2 13.89 50.39 -29.01
CA LYS A 2 12.58 49.94 -29.58
C LYS A 2 12.40 48.44 -29.44
N THR A 3 11.59 48.01 -28.47
CA THR A 3 10.11 47.79 -28.55
C THR A 3 9.76 46.53 -29.35
N ALA A 4 8.93 45.61 -28.98
CA ALA A 4 7.65 45.66 -28.28
C ALA A 4 7.18 44.22 -28.04
N ASN A 5 6.49 44.04 -26.93
CA ASN A 5 5.49 42.97 -26.74
C ASN A 5 4.24 43.34 -27.55
N PRO A 6 3.49 42.43 -28.14
CA PRO A 6 2.10 42.40 -27.75
C PRO A 6 1.38 41.02 -27.80
N HIS A 7 0.37 41.00 -27.06
CA HIS A 7 -1.00 40.51 -27.22
C HIS A 7 -1.38 39.14 -26.69
N ILE A 8 -2.00 39.25 -25.55
CA ILE A 8 -3.11 38.45 -25.06
C ILE A 8 -4.21 38.43 -26.13
N SER A 9 -4.67 37.28 -26.51
CA SER A 9 -5.96 37.12 -27.20
C SER A 9 -6.81 36.08 -26.50
N LEU A 10 -7.86 36.56 -25.86
CA LEU A 10 -9.03 35.78 -25.45
C LEU A 10 -9.65 35.12 -26.69
N CYS A 11 -9.93 33.82 -26.62
CA CYS A 11 -10.96 33.23 -27.42
C CYS A 11 -11.98 32.53 -26.53
N LYS A 12 -13.15 33.14 -26.47
CA LYS A 12 -14.44 32.50 -26.18
C LYS A 12 -14.73 31.45 -27.26
N GLY A 13 -15.29 30.34 -26.82
CA GLY A 13 -15.84 29.32 -27.71
C GLY A 13 -16.49 28.23 -26.90
N MET A 14 -17.71 28.52 -26.40
CA MET A 14 -18.67 27.49 -26.01
C MET A 14 -18.98 26.64 -27.28
N GLY A 15 -18.80 25.35 -27.14
CA GLY A 15 -19.24 24.37 -28.09
C GLY A 15 -19.66 23.13 -27.32
N ASP A 16 -20.95 23.03 -27.02
CA ASP A 16 -21.63 21.84 -26.57
C ASP A 16 -21.39 20.72 -27.60
N HIS A 17 -20.43 19.85 -27.33
CA HIS A 17 -20.36 18.58 -28.04
C HIS A 17 -21.14 17.56 -27.24
N VAL A 18 -22.43 17.47 -27.60
CA VAL A 18 -23.28 16.30 -27.36
C VAL A 18 -22.52 15.08 -27.91
N MET A 19 -21.92 14.32 -27.02
CA MET A 19 -21.32 13.02 -27.36
C MET A 19 -22.42 12.11 -27.88
N ALA A 20 -22.51 12.00 -29.19
CA ALA A 20 -23.35 11.03 -29.85
C ALA A 20 -23.02 9.65 -29.33
N ASN A 21 -24.03 9.03 -28.73
CA ASN A 21 -24.07 7.69 -28.18
C ASN A 21 -23.72 6.66 -29.29
N LYS A 22 -22.44 6.38 -29.49
CA LYS A 22 -21.95 5.35 -30.38
C LYS A 22 -22.29 4.01 -29.75
N LYS A 23 -23.34 3.34 -30.27
CA LYS A 23 -23.68 1.97 -29.86
C LYS A 23 -22.41 1.11 -29.91
N PRO A 24 -22.00 0.49 -28.78
CA PRO A 24 -20.81 -0.37 -28.78
C PRO A 24 -21.10 -1.58 -29.67
N ARG A 25 -20.23 -1.81 -30.66
CA ARG A 25 -20.21 -2.97 -31.54
C ARG A 25 -19.51 -4.12 -30.84
N GLY A 26 -20.15 -4.72 -29.84
CA GLY A 26 -19.67 -5.91 -29.14
C GLY A 26 -20.77 -6.94 -29.03
N ASP A 27 -20.42 -8.21 -28.87
CA ASP A 27 -21.39 -9.26 -28.51
C ASP A 27 -22.18 -8.81 -27.26
N THR A 28 -23.46 -9.19 -27.20
CA THR A 28 -24.35 -8.82 -26.07
C THR A 28 -23.75 -9.24 -24.71
N GLN A 29 -22.96 -10.31 -24.67
CA GLN A 29 -22.26 -10.75 -23.47
C GLN A 29 -21.18 -9.77 -23.02
N GLU A 30 -20.39 -9.24 -23.96
CA GLU A 30 -19.35 -8.22 -23.69
C GLU A 30 -19.97 -6.91 -23.16
N ARG A 31 -21.10 -6.51 -23.70
CA ARG A 31 -21.85 -5.33 -23.24
C ARG A 31 -22.39 -5.50 -21.84
N ILE A 32 -22.88 -6.70 -21.49
CA ILE A 32 -23.34 -7.05 -20.14
C ILE A 32 -22.16 -6.97 -19.17
N LEU A 33 -21.02 -7.57 -19.49
CA LEU A 33 -19.82 -7.53 -18.64
C LEU A 33 -19.35 -6.09 -18.41
N ALA A 34 -19.17 -5.32 -19.48
CA ALA A 34 -18.71 -3.93 -19.40
C ALA A 34 -19.65 -3.06 -18.53
N TYR A 35 -20.98 -3.30 -18.63
CA TYR A 35 -21.94 -2.58 -17.80
C TYR A 35 -21.81 -3.00 -16.31
N ILE A 36 -21.73 -4.29 -16.02
CA ILE A 36 -21.56 -4.79 -14.66
C ILE A 36 -20.29 -4.23 -14.05
N GLU A 37 -19.16 -4.24 -14.79
CA GLU A 37 -17.88 -3.63 -14.36
C GLU A 37 -18.03 -2.16 -14.00
N SER A 38 -18.65 -1.39 -14.91
CA SER A 38 -18.81 0.05 -14.70
C SER A 38 -19.64 0.39 -13.47
N VAL A 39 -20.71 -0.39 -13.21
CA VAL A 39 -21.59 -0.18 -12.07
C VAL A 39 -20.91 -0.59 -10.75
N ILE A 40 -20.22 -1.73 -10.74
CA ILE A 40 -19.46 -2.16 -9.55
C ILE A 40 -18.37 -1.14 -9.21
N ARG A 41 -17.64 -0.62 -10.21
CA ARG A 41 -16.60 0.41 -10.01
C ARG A 41 -17.15 1.71 -9.45
N THR A 42 -18.39 2.09 -9.86
CA THR A 42 -18.97 3.39 -9.48
C THR A 42 -19.76 3.33 -8.17
N ARG A 43 -20.45 2.21 -7.92
CA ARG A 43 -21.42 2.08 -6.80
C ARG A 43 -20.95 1.11 -5.72
N GLY A 44 -19.91 0.30 -5.95
CA GLY A 44 -19.42 -0.73 -5.03
C GLY A 44 -20.30 -1.97 -4.90
N TYR A 45 -21.36 -2.11 -5.72
CA TYR A 45 -22.23 -3.28 -5.73
C TYR A 45 -22.74 -3.59 -7.14
N ALA A 46 -23.10 -4.86 -7.38
CA ALA A 46 -23.57 -5.31 -8.68
C ALA A 46 -24.97 -4.79 -9.03
N PRO A 47 -25.20 -4.48 -10.33
CA PRO A 47 -26.52 -4.09 -10.80
C PRO A 47 -27.53 -5.25 -10.75
N SER A 48 -28.81 -4.93 -10.62
CA SER A 48 -29.88 -5.91 -10.73
C SER A 48 -30.03 -6.42 -12.17
N VAL A 49 -30.63 -7.61 -12.33
CA VAL A 49 -30.93 -8.18 -13.66
C VAL A 49 -31.75 -7.23 -14.53
N ARG A 50 -32.63 -6.43 -13.91
CA ARG A 50 -33.48 -5.46 -14.57
C ARG A 50 -32.67 -4.27 -15.10
N GLU A 51 -31.77 -3.72 -14.29
CA GLU A 51 -30.84 -2.66 -14.69
C GLU A 51 -29.93 -3.11 -15.82
N ILE A 52 -29.42 -4.36 -15.77
CA ILE A 52 -28.63 -4.94 -16.84
C ILE A 52 -29.45 -5.00 -18.15
N GLY A 53 -30.69 -5.49 -18.08
CA GLY A 53 -31.58 -5.56 -19.21
C GLY A 53 -31.82 -4.19 -19.88
N GLU A 54 -32.15 -3.19 -19.07
CA GLU A 54 -32.37 -1.82 -19.52
C GLU A 54 -31.10 -1.24 -20.19
N ALA A 55 -29.94 -1.41 -19.57
CA ALA A 55 -28.68 -0.88 -20.08
C ALA A 55 -28.24 -1.49 -21.43
N VAL A 56 -28.48 -2.80 -21.63
CA VAL A 56 -28.12 -3.48 -22.88
C VAL A 56 -29.25 -3.58 -23.90
N GLY A 57 -30.46 -3.05 -23.58
CA GLY A 57 -31.61 -3.03 -24.47
C GLY A 57 -32.37 -4.36 -24.56
N LEU A 58 -32.27 -5.22 -23.54
CA LEU A 58 -32.99 -6.49 -23.45
C LEU A 58 -34.29 -6.31 -22.64
N ARG A 59 -35.43 -6.56 -23.28
CA ARG A 59 -36.77 -6.40 -22.63
C ARG A 59 -37.15 -7.56 -21.72
N SER A 60 -36.56 -8.74 -21.93
CA SER A 60 -36.89 -9.95 -21.15
C SER A 60 -35.82 -10.25 -20.11
N THR A 61 -36.19 -10.30 -18.86
CA THR A 61 -35.33 -10.73 -17.75
C THR A 61 -34.82 -12.16 -17.92
N SER A 62 -35.64 -13.05 -18.51
CA SER A 62 -35.24 -14.43 -18.81
C SER A 62 -34.07 -14.48 -19.81
N THR A 63 -34.05 -13.57 -20.80
CA THR A 63 -32.95 -13.47 -21.76
C THR A 63 -31.67 -12.99 -21.07
N VAL A 64 -31.77 -12.01 -20.17
CA VAL A 64 -30.64 -11.55 -19.36
C VAL A 64 -30.10 -12.69 -18.51
N HIS A 65 -30.99 -13.45 -17.81
CA HIS A 65 -30.58 -14.61 -17.04
C HIS A 65 -29.85 -15.65 -17.89
N GLY A 66 -30.31 -15.93 -19.12
CA GLY A 66 -29.65 -16.84 -20.03
C GLY A 66 -28.23 -16.39 -20.43
N HIS A 67 -28.01 -15.08 -20.62
CA HIS A 67 -26.68 -14.53 -20.87
C HIS A 67 -25.78 -14.62 -19.63
N LEU A 68 -26.29 -14.27 -18.46
CA LEU A 68 -25.55 -14.35 -17.20
C LEU A 68 -25.11 -15.81 -16.91
N THR A 69 -26.00 -16.79 -17.08
CA THR A 69 -25.64 -18.22 -16.89
C THR A 69 -24.57 -18.69 -17.88
N ARG A 70 -24.57 -18.18 -19.12
CA ARG A 70 -23.50 -18.49 -20.08
C ARG A 70 -22.17 -17.84 -19.67
N LEU A 71 -22.19 -16.61 -19.15
CA LEU A 71 -21.02 -15.94 -18.63
C LEU A 71 -20.46 -16.66 -17.38
N GLU A 72 -21.31 -17.17 -16.52
CA GLU A 72 -20.94 -18.02 -15.39
C GLU A 72 -20.26 -19.31 -15.85
N LYS A 73 -20.87 -20.01 -16.83
CA LYS A 73 -20.27 -21.23 -17.43
C LYS A 73 -18.92 -20.98 -18.11
N LYS A 74 -18.71 -19.80 -18.67
CA LYS A 74 -17.43 -19.39 -19.26
C LYS A 74 -16.41 -18.95 -18.21
N GLY A 75 -16.80 -18.92 -16.91
CA GLY A 75 -15.93 -18.48 -15.84
C GLY A 75 -15.71 -16.95 -15.80
N LEU A 76 -16.49 -16.15 -16.53
CA LEU A 76 -16.35 -14.69 -16.62
C LEU A 76 -17.20 -13.96 -15.56
N LEU A 77 -18.14 -14.65 -14.94
CA LEU A 77 -19.01 -14.13 -13.89
C LEU A 77 -19.11 -15.15 -12.76
N ARG A 78 -19.10 -14.69 -11.53
CA ARG A 78 -19.35 -15.52 -10.35
C ARG A 78 -20.56 -15.01 -9.59
N ARG A 79 -21.52 -15.89 -9.30
CA ARG A 79 -22.71 -15.59 -8.48
C ARG A 79 -22.60 -16.30 -7.16
N ASP A 80 -22.90 -15.61 -6.09
CA ASP A 80 -23.09 -16.24 -4.79
C ASP A 80 -24.56 -16.71 -4.68
N ALA A 81 -24.78 -18.01 -4.55
CA ALA A 81 -26.10 -18.63 -4.48
C ALA A 81 -26.89 -18.19 -3.23
N MET A 82 -26.22 -17.68 -2.20
CA MET A 82 -26.80 -17.28 -0.93
C MET A 82 -27.12 -15.77 -0.85
N LYS A 83 -26.64 -14.96 -1.78
CA LYS A 83 -26.85 -13.51 -1.80
C LYS A 83 -27.27 -13.03 -3.18
N PRO A 84 -28.56 -12.72 -3.42
CA PRO A 84 -29.09 -12.36 -4.75
C PRO A 84 -28.44 -11.12 -5.41
N ARG A 85 -27.67 -10.34 -4.68
CA ARG A 85 -26.97 -9.13 -5.14
C ARG A 85 -25.45 -9.27 -5.19
N ALA A 86 -24.89 -10.43 -4.86
CA ALA A 86 -23.47 -10.68 -4.94
C ALA A 86 -23.11 -11.32 -6.30
N MET A 87 -22.98 -10.48 -7.32
CA MET A 87 -22.34 -10.84 -8.59
C MET A 87 -20.92 -10.32 -8.60
N GLY A 88 -19.92 -11.21 -8.71
CA GLY A 88 -18.52 -10.86 -8.93
C GLY A 88 -18.12 -11.22 -10.37
N LEU A 89 -17.32 -10.40 -11.00
CA LEU A 89 -16.66 -10.74 -12.26
C LEU A 89 -15.55 -11.75 -11.98
N SER A 90 -15.61 -12.90 -12.64
CA SER A 90 -14.49 -13.84 -12.66
C SER A 90 -13.58 -13.40 -13.80
N ALA A 91 -12.70 -12.46 -13.54
CA ALA A 91 -11.63 -12.18 -14.48
C ALA A 91 -10.66 -13.38 -14.46
N ALA A 92 -10.32 -13.88 -15.62
CA ALA A 92 -9.04 -14.51 -15.87
C ALA A 92 -7.97 -13.38 -15.96
N SER A 93 -7.95 -12.56 -15.01
CA SER A 93 -7.00 -11.51 -14.65
C SER A 93 -7.21 -11.36 -13.17
N GLU A 94 -6.20 -11.65 -12.44
CA GLU A 94 -5.94 -11.49 -11.01
C GLU A 94 -7.13 -11.02 -10.15
N PRO A 95 -7.38 -11.61 -8.98
CA PRO A 95 -8.47 -11.19 -8.13
C PRO A 95 -8.38 -9.68 -7.98
N VAL A 96 -9.39 -8.94 -8.49
CA VAL A 96 -9.64 -7.57 -8.03
C VAL A 96 -9.88 -7.74 -6.54
N GLN A 97 -8.86 -7.48 -5.77
CA GLN A 97 -8.92 -7.35 -4.34
C GLN A 97 -9.95 -6.25 -4.09
N GLU A 98 -11.12 -6.64 -3.59
CA GLU A 98 -11.98 -5.73 -2.82
C GLU A 98 -11.06 -5.08 -1.80
N ASP A 99 -10.70 -3.80 -1.96
CA ASP A 99 -9.92 -2.98 -1.01
C ASP A 99 -9.10 -3.79 0.03
N ALA A 100 -8.43 -4.84 -0.43
CA ALA A 100 -7.34 -5.39 0.35
C ALA A 100 -6.34 -4.25 0.40
N PRO A 101 -6.08 -3.69 1.58
CA PRO A 101 -5.12 -2.59 1.70
C PRO A 101 -3.88 -3.03 0.93
N ASP A 102 -3.39 -2.14 0.06
CA ASP A 102 -2.17 -2.42 -0.70
C ASP A 102 -1.13 -2.95 0.29
N VAL A 103 -0.89 -4.27 0.23
CA VAL A 103 -0.15 -5.02 1.24
C VAL A 103 1.23 -5.28 0.70
N ARG A 104 2.23 -4.74 1.36
CA ARG A 104 3.64 -5.00 1.08
C ARG A 104 4.14 -6.09 2.00
N ARG A 105 4.86 -7.07 1.46
CA ARG A 105 5.62 -8.04 2.25
C ARG A 105 6.93 -7.40 2.69
N ILE A 106 7.14 -7.30 4.00
CA ILE A 106 8.32 -6.68 4.59
C ILE A 106 9.13 -7.75 5.31
N PRO A 107 10.43 -7.91 4.97
CA PRO A 107 11.27 -8.93 5.58
C PRO A 107 11.52 -8.65 7.06
N VAL A 108 11.39 -9.68 7.88
CA VAL A 108 11.82 -9.69 9.29
C VAL A 108 13.26 -10.17 9.34
N VAL A 109 14.12 -9.30 9.84
CA VAL A 109 15.56 -9.57 9.98
C VAL A 109 15.85 -10.04 11.39
N GLY A 110 16.39 -11.25 11.52
CA GLY A 110 16.67 -11.86 12.82
C GLY A 110 17.93 -11.36 13.48
N ARG A 111 19.02 -11.28 12.74
CA ARG A 111 20.30 -10.76 13.19
C ARG A 111 20.86 -9.74 12.22
N VAL A 112 21.36 -8.66 12.77
CA VAL A 112 22.14 -7.68 12.01
C VAL A 112 23.59 -7.81 12.46
N ALA A 113 24.44 -8.31 11.57
CA ALA A 113 25.86 -8.43 11.80
C ALA A 113 26.64 -7.39 11.00
N ALA A 114 27.75 -6.90 11.54
CA ALA A 114 28.63 -6.01 10.82
C ALA A 114 29.23 -6.70 9.59
N GLY A 115 29.33 -5.95 8.47
CA GLY A 115 29.95 -6.43 7.23
C GLY A 115 29.04 -7.14 6.24
N LEU A 116 27.84 -7.56 6.63
CA LEU A 116 26.84 -8.13 5.71
C LEU A 116 25.73 -7.12 5.41
N PRO A 117 25.16 -7.13 4.18
CA PRO A 117 23.95 -6.35 3.90
C PRO A 117 22.83 -6.80 4.83
N ILE A 118 22.09 -5.86 5.41
CA ILE A 118 20.97 -6.15 6.35
C ILE A 118 19.94 -7.09 5.72
N LEU A 119 19.65 -6.90 4.44
CA LEU A 119 18.69 -7.69 3.65
C LEU A 119 19.35 -8.86 2.91
N ALA A 120 20.49 -9.36 3.39
CA ALA A 120 21.01 -10.62 2.88
C ALA A 120 20.02 -11.75 3.21
N GLU A 121 19.81 -12.67 2.28
CA GLU A 121 18.84 -13.78 2.44
C GLU A 121 19.06 -14.58 3.73
N GLU A 122 20.30 -14.73 4.15
CA GLU A 122 20.71 -15.41 5.40
C GLU A 122 20.21 -14.73 6.68
N ASN A 123 19.85 -13.44 6.61
CA ASN A 123 19.38 -12.65 7.76
C ASN A 123 17.85 -12.60 7.84
N ILE A 124 17.13 -13.00 6.78
CA ILE A 124 15.66 -12.94 6.70
C ILE A 124 15.08 -14.19 7.33
N GLU A 125 14.32 -14.04 8.41
CA GLU A 125 13.63 -15.14 9.08
C GLU A 125 12.26 -15.43 8.47
N GLU A 126 11.51 -14.40 8.15
CA GLU A 126 10.16 -14.45 7.58
C GLU A 126 9.80 -13.14 6.86
N GLU A 127 8.66 -13.11 6.19
CA GLU A 127 8.08 -11.88 5.63
C GLU A 127 6.70 -11.62 6.23
N LEU A 128 6.46 -10.42 6.73
CA LEU A 128 5.16 -10.02 7.26
C LEU A 128 4.40 -9.16 6.25
N PRO A 129 3.15 -9.51 5.91
CA PRO A 129 2.28 -8.69 5.08
C PRO A 129 1.75 -7.51 5.90
N LEU A 130 2.12 -6.28 5.52
CA LEU A 130 1.64 -5.06 6.16
C LEU A 130 0.95 -4.14 5.16
N PRO A 131 -0.15 -3.47 5.54
CA PRO A 131 -0.75 -2.42 4.73
C PRO A 131 0.29 -1.32 4.42
N CYS A 132 0.34 -0.84 3.17
CA CYS A 132 1.32 0.17 2.76
C CYS A 132 1.30 1.44 3.61
N GLY A 133 0.15 1.79 4.20
CA GLY A 133 0.03 2.91 5.14
C GLY A 133 0.86 2.78 6.43
N PHE A 134 1.27 1.57 6.83
CA PHE A 134 2.10 1.34 8.01
C PHE A 134 3.60 1.55 7.76
N ALA A 135 4.04 1.38 6.53
CA ALA A 135 5.45 1.51 6.18
C ALA A 135 5.76 2.83 5.47
N GLY A 136 4.82 3.36 4.68
CA GLY A 136 5.06 4.50 3.80
C GLY A 136 5.90 4.12 2.57
N GLU A 137 6.52 5.12 1.95
CA GLU A 137 7.37 4.94 0.78
C GLU A 137 8.80 4.53 1.16
N GLY A 138 9.47 3.81 0.27
CA GLY A 138 10.86 3.38 0.41
C GLY A 138 11.04 1.90 0.71
N GLU A 139 12.27 1.52 0.99
CA GLU A 139 12.67 0.16 1.37
C GLU A 139 12.55 0.00 2.89
N HIS A 140 11.92 -1.10 3.33
CA HIS A 140 11.66 -1.35 4.74
C HIS A 140 12.12 -2.74 5.15
N PHE A 141 12.44 -2.87 6.43
CA PHE A 141 12.65 -4.15 7.10
C PHE A 141 12.07 -4.10 8.50
N ILE A 142 11.85 -5.25 9.09
CA ILE A 142 11.33 -5.39 10.44
C ILE A 142 12.42 -5.99 11.32
N LEU A 143 12.54 -5.48 12.54
CA LEU A 143 13.38 -6.06 13.58
C LEU A 143 12.53 -6.40 14.80
N ARG A 144 12.86 -7.53 15.42
CA ARG A 144 12.34 -7.84 16.75
C ARG A 144 13.20 -7.17 17.80
N VAL A 145 12.57 -6.35 18.63
CA VAL A 145 13.22 -5.62 19.71
C VAL A 145 13.66 -6.60 20.80
N ARG A 146 14.85 -6.39 21.34
CA ARG A 146 15.38 -7.12 22.50
C ARG A 146 15.86 -6.13 23.55
N GLY A 147 15.43 -6.36 24.78
CA GLY A 147 15.80 -5.54 25.92
C GLY A 147 14.86 -4.34 26.16
N GLU A 148 15.19 -3.53 27.14
CA GLU A 148 14.31 -2.54 27.76
C GLU A 148 14.79 -1.09 27.55
N SER A 149 15.71 -0.85 26.60
CA SER A 149 16.32 0.45 26.42
C SER A 149 15.39 1.55 25.88
N MET A 150 14.19 1.19 25.39
CA MET A 150 13.24 2.10 24.75
C MET A 150 11.83 2.05 25.38
N ILE A 151 11.72 1.59 26.61
CA ILE A 151 10.43 1.37 27.29
C ILE A 151 9.64 2.66 27.51
N GLU A 152 10.30 3.78 27.79
CA GLU A 152 9.65 5.08 27.96
C GLU A 152 9.14 5.68 26.61
N ALA A 153 9.67 5.20 25.48
CA ALA A 153 9.11 5.47 24.16
C ALA A 153 7.98 4.50 23.79
N GLY A 154 7.58 3.59 24.70
CA GLY A 154 6.54 2.60 24.45
C GLY A 154 6.99 1.39 23.61
N ILE A 155 8.29 1.25 23.33
CA ILE A 155 8.87 0.09 22.64
C ILE A 155 9.39 -0.89 23.66
N LEU A 156 8.78 -2.09 23.70
CA LEU A 156 9.06 -3.11 24.71
C LEU A 156 9.83 -4.30 24.12
N ASP A 157 10.39 -5.12 25.00
CA ASP A 157 11.00 -6.39 24.60
C ASP A 157 10.00 -7.28 23.86
N GLY A 158 10.42 -7.86 22.74
CA GLY A 158 9.59 -8.70 21.89
C GLY A 158 8.75 -7.98 20.84
N ASP A 159 8.66 -6.65 20.86
CA ASP A 159 7.99 -5.87 19.83
C ASP A 159 8.65 -6.03 18.45
N TYR A 160 7.86 -5.85 17.39
CA TYR A 160 8.36 -5.71 16.04
C TYR A 160 8.35 -4.23 15.65
N ILE A 161 9.48 -3.69 15.26
CA ILE A 161 9.60 -2.34 14.72
C ILE A 161 9.77 -2.37 13.21
N VAL A 162 8.98 -1.57 12.51
CA VAL A 162 9.12 -1.35 11.07
C VAL A 162 10.11 -0.21 10.87
N VAL A 163 11.17 -0.49 10.13
CA VAL A 163 12.29 0.42 9.91
C VAL A 163 12.36 0.79 8.45
N ARG A 164 12.30 2.09 8.14
CA ARG A 164 12.60 2.60 6.81
C ARG A 164 14.09 2.71 6.65
N ARG A 165 14.63 2.04 5.64
CA ARG A 165 16.06 2.07 5.33
C ARG A 165 16.50 3.46 4.87
N GLN A 166 17.44 4.04 5.56
CA GLN A 166 18.07 5.32 5.21
C GLN A 166 19.41 5.46 5.95
N PRO A 167 20.41 6.14 5.34
CA PRO A 167 21.75 6.26 5.92
C PRO A 167 21.88 7.40 6.92
N ASP A 168 20.88 8.24 7.09
CA ASP A 168 20.89 9.43 7.93
C ASP A 168 19.62 9.56 8.77
N ALA A 169 19.68 10.40 9.79
CA ALA A 169 18.54 10.72 10.66
C ALA A 169 18.64 12.14 11.22
N SER A 170 17.49 12.70 11.56
CA SER A 170 17.38 13.98 12.25
C SER A 170 17.42 13.79 13.77
N ASN A 171 17.86 14.82 14.48
CA ASN A 171 17.89 14.82 15.93
C ASN A 171 16.48 14.54 16.52
N GLY A 172 16.41 13.64 17.47
CA GLY A 172 15.17 13.22 18.12
C GLY A 172 14.46 12.06 17.43
N GLU A 173 14.90 11.59 16.27
CA GLU A 173 14.32 10.41 15.61
C GLU A 173 14.77 9.12 16.29
N ILE A 174 13.87 8.13 16.33
CA ILE A 174 14.20 6.77 16.79
C ILE A 174 14.78 6.01 15.62
N VAL A 175 15.98 5.49 15.77
CA VAL A 175 16.74 4.83 14.71
C VAL A 175 17.19 3.45 15.12
N VAL A 176 17.46 2.64 14.12
CA VAL A 176 18.30 1.45 14.26
C VAL A 176 19.70 1.88 13.83
N ALA A 177 20.66 1.77 14.72
CA ALA A 177 22.04 2.12 14.49
C ALA A 177 22.96 0.93 14.75
N MET A 178 24.03 0.81 13.99
CA MET A 178 25.10 -0.11 14.26
C MET A 178 26.12 0.56 15.19
N VAL A 179 26.38 -0.07 16.32
CA VAL A 179 27.44 0.31 17.24
C VAL A 179 28.37 -0.89 17.38
N GLU A 180 29.61 -0.71 17.01
CA GLU A 180 30.55 -1.82 16.87
C GLU A 180 29.98 -2.90 15.94
N ASP A 181 29.69 -4.09 16.45
CA ASP A 181 29.19 -5.25 15.67
C ASP A 181 27.72 -5.59 15.96
N SER A 182 27.00 -4.71 16.64
CA SER A 182 25.60 -4.97 17.02
C SER A 182 24.67 -3.82 16.65
N ALA A 183 23.45 -4.19 16.20
CA ALA A 183 22.39 -3.23 15.97
C ALA A 183 21.68 -2.87 17.29
N THR A 184 21.42 -1.59 17.47
CA THR A 184 20.68 -1.06 18.62
C THR A 184 19.60 -0.08 18.20
N VAL A 185 18.51 -0.02 18.99
CA VAL A 185 17.44 0.94 18.80
C VAL A 185 17.58 2.05 19.83
N LYS A 186 17.73 3.28 19.39
CA LYS A 186 17.93 4.45 20.26
C LYS A 186 17.33 5.70 19.64
N ARG A 187 17.17 6.75 20.44
CA ARG A 187 16.92 8.09 19.91
C ARG A 187 18.23 8.74 19.53
N PHE A 188 18.28 9.21 18.29
CA PHE A 188 19.49 9.76 17.67
C PHE A 188 19.63 11.24 17.92
N TYR A 189 20.85 11.68 18.25
CA TYR A 189 21.26 13.07 18.31
C TYR A 189 22.65 13.24 17.72
N LYS A 190 22.79 14.20 16.82
CA LYS A 190 24.07 14.68 16.32
C LYS A 190 24.42 15.96 17.06
N GLU A 191 25.47 15.91 17.85
CA GLU A 191 25.96 17.01 18.67
C GLU A 191 27.31 17.50 18.13
N ASN A 192 27.88 18.55 18.75
CA ASN A 192 29.13 19.15 18.29
C ASN A 192 30.31 18.16 18.41
N GLY A 193 30.63 17.50 17.31
CA GLY A 193 31.79 16.61 17.18
C GLY A 193 31.55 15.15 17.58
N HIS A 194 30.33 14.77 17.99
CA HIS A 194 30.01 13.39 18.32
C HIS A 194 28.54 13.06 18.08
N PHE A 195 28.19 11.80 18.16
CA PHE A 195 26.80 11.31 18.12
C PHE A 195 26.41 10.75 19.50
N ARG A 196 25.19 11.05 19.90
CA ARG A 196 24.59 10.51 21.08
C ARG A 196 23.41 9.62 20.73
N LEU A 197 23.45 8.38 21.14
CA LEU A 197 22.38 7.40 21.03
C LEU A 197 21.72 7.28 22.39
N GLN A 198 20.61 7.97 22.57
CA GLN A 198 19.89 8.11 23.84
C GLN A 198 18.92 6.94 24.02
N PRO A 199 19.02 6.14 25.09
CA PRO A 199 17.96 5.23 25.49
C PRO A 199 16.75 6.03 26.01
N GLU A 200 15.58 5.51 25.79
CA GLU A 200 14.34 5.95 26.41
C GLU A 200 14.05 5.03 27.63
N ASN A 201 14.97 5.05 28.58
CA ASN A 201 14.94 4.35 29.85
C ASN A 201 15.85 5.09 30.82
N ILE A 202 15.28 5.64 31.89
CA ILE A 202 15.99 6.43 32.90
C ILE A 202 17.10 5.66 33.61
N GLY A 203 17.03 4.34 33.64
CA GLY A 203 18.04 3.47 34.24
C GLY A 203 19.26 3.18 33.34
N MET A 204 19.32 3.75 32.13
CA MET A 204 20.36 3.47 31.15
C MET A 204 21.09 4.72 30.70
N GLU A 205 22.41 4.64 30.62
CA GLU A 205 23.26 5.74 30.14
C GLU A 205 23.25 5.81 28.60
N PRO A 206 23.37 7.02 28.01
CA PRO A 206 23.50 7.21 26.58
C PRO A 206 24.84 6.68 26.05
N ILE A 207 24.81 6.20 24.81
CA ILE A 207 26.03 5.83 24.09
C ILE A 207 26.53 7.06 23.35
N ILE A 208 27.76 7.50 23.69
CA ILE A 208 28.46 8.60 23.02
C ILE A 208 29.52 8.00 22.11
N THR A 209 29.54 8.39 20.84
CA THR A 209 30.49 7.85 19.85
C THR A 209 30.84 8.90 18.79
N ASP A 210 32.06 8.82 18.26
CA ASP A 210 32.52 9.70 17.17
C ASP A 210 32.05 9.20 15.79
N SER A 211 31.58 7.95 15.71
CA SER A 211 31.07 7.37 14.47
C SER A 211 29.89 6.47 14.73
N VAL A 212 28.89 6.53 13.85
CA VAL A 212 27.70 5.69 13.90
C VAL A 212 27.23 5.38 12.48
N VAL A 213 26.80 4.17 12.25
CA VAL A 213 26.15 3.78 11.00
C VAL A 213 24.66 3.66 11.26
N ILE A 214 23.88 4.56 10.65
CA ILE A 214 22.42 4.50 10.69
C ILE A 214 21.95 3.45 9.67
N LEU A 215 21.20 2.48 10.12
CA LEU A 215 20.61 1.45 9.29
C LEU A 215 19.22 1.86 8.79
N GLY A 216 18.50 2.67 9.58
CA GLY A 216 17.21 3.22 9.23
C GLY A 216 16.49 3.87 10.39
N LYS A 217 15.36 4.49 10.05
CA LYS A 217 14.45 5.17 10.98
C LYS A 217 13.28 4.25 11.33
N VAL A 218 12.93 4.16 12.60
CA VAL A 218 11.71 3.47 13.05
C VAL A 218 10.49 4.31 12.64
N VAL A 219 9.56 3.69 11.90
CA VAL A 219 8.36 4.35 11.36
C VAL A 219 7.07 3.79 11.94
N SER A 220 7.07 2.54 12.37
CA SER A 220 5.90 1.90 12.97
C SER A 220 6.30 0.81 13.96
N LEU A 221 5.36 0.43 14.82
CA LEU A 221 5.54 -0.61 15.83
C LEU A 221 4.36 -1.58 15.77
N LEU A 222 4.66 -2.86 15.89
CA LEU A 222 3.69 -3.94 15.95
C LEU A 222 3.92 -4.74 17.23
N ARG A 223 2.86 -4.91 18.00
CA ARG A 223 2.90 -5.72 19.23
C ARG A 223 1.84 -6.80 19.17
N ARG A 224 2.25 -8.00 19.49
CA ARG A 224 1.35 -9.12 19.69
C ARG A 224 1.05 -9.22 21.18
N MET A 225 -0.20 -9.18 21.55
CA MET A 225 -0.67 -9.31 22.94
C MET A 225 -1.23 -10.69 23.18
#